data_75e54ccad13bf75e1b793903b7c00705
#
_entry.id   75e54ccad13bf75e1b793903b7c00705
#
_cell.length_a   1.000
_cell.length_b   1.000
_cell.length_c   1.000
_cell.angle_alpha   90.00
_cell.angle_beta   90.00
_cell.angle_gamma   90.00
#
_symmetry.space_group_name_H-M   'P 1'
#
loop_
_entity.id
_entity.type
_entity.pdbx_description
1 polymer ?
#
loop_
_entity_poly.entity_id
_entity_poly.type
_entity_poly.pdbx_seq_one_letter_code
_entity_poly.pdbx_strand_id
1 'polypeptide(L)'
;MFPPRRNPSPNFNADTATNAYLAQIPATARARSDAYFEGGYWIILWDFLYGFVVALLLLNLRWSARMRDLAERITRFMPIHAIVYWIEYLALTFILGFPIAYYEGYVREHKYGLATQTFGPWMNDQFKALLVGIVLGAIAVPILFGIVRRLEKTWWIWGALVSVIFAAIGTMIAPIFIFPIFNKITPLNDPKVTAPILSLARANGIPAREVYMIDASRQTTRMSANVSGFGKTMRITMNDNLLRRGSPEEVQGVMGHEMGHYVLHHIYWGTLFIAVVMVIFFAFLRSALEWSLARWGQKWEVRGIGDIAVLPLVFLLASIFFFILTPIINTQTRTQEHEADMYGLNASRQPDGFAQAAIHLGEYRKMDPGPIEEWLFFDHPSGRRRIHDAMVWKGENLKLAGSPPSSGSEK
;
A
#
# COMPACT_ATOMS: atom_id res chain seq x y z
N MET A 1 -18.43 13.52 27.89
CA MET A 1 -19.86 13.32 27.66
C MET A 1 -20.13 13.72 26.22
N PHE A 2 -20.42 12.78 25.34
CA PHE A 2 -20.74 13.09 23.93
C PHE A 2 -22.16 13.71 23.93
N PRO A 3 -22.39 14.80 23.17
CA PRO A 3 -23.72 15.35 23.02
C PRO A 3 -24.65 14.27 22.44
N PRO A 4 -25.96 14.29 22.81
CA PRO A 4 -26.91 13.32 22.27
C PRO A 4 -26.89 13.40 20.75
N ARG A 5 -26.79 12.23 20.07
CA ARG A 5 -26.82 12.15 18.63
C ARG A 5 -28.07 12.83 18.10
N ARG A 6 -27.91 13.94 17.39
CA ARG A 6 -29.02 14.55 16.65
C ARG A 6 -29.27 13.62 15.46
N ASN A 7 -30.47 13.06 15.39
CA ASN A 7 -30.89 12.34 14.18
C ASN A 7 -31.92 13.23 13.46
N PRO A 8 -31.48 14.14 12.59
CA PRO A 8 -32.36 15.06 11.88
C PRO A 8 -33.25 14.38 10.84
N SER A 9 -32.97 13.13 10.49
CA SER A 9 -33.74 12.34 9.53
C SER A 9 -34.07 10.93 10.07
N PRO A 10 -34.89 10.80 11.12
CA PRO A 10 -35.13 9.52 11.78
C PRO A 10 -35.81 8.47 10.90
N ASN A 11 -36.50 8.88 9.84
CA ASN A 11 -37.18 7.99 8.89
C ASN A 11 -36.26 7.59 7.70
N PHE A 12 -35.03 8.08 7.64
CA PHE A 12 -34.09 7.70 6.59
C PHE A 12 -33.56 6.30 6.84
N ASN A 13 -33.71 5.41 5.85
CA ASN A 13 -33.23 4.05 5.91
C ASN A 13 -31.89 3.93 5.15
N ALA A 14 -30.80 3.81 5.90
CA ALA A 14 -29.45 3.70 5.37
C ALA A 14 -29.24 2.42 4.54
N ASP A 15 -29.84 1.29 4.93
CA ASP A 15 -29.74 0.03 4.19
C ASP A 15 -30.42 0.14 2.81
N THR A 16 -31.61 0.73 2.76
CA THR A 16 -32.31 0.97 1.48
C THR A 16 -31.49 1.88 0.57
N ALA A 17 -30.92 2.95 1.11
CA ALA A 17 -30.07 3.87 0.36
C ALA A 17 -28.79 3.18 -0.13
N THR A 18 -28.14 2.37 0.72
CA THR A 18 -26.97 1.57 0.36
C THR A 18 -27.28 0.60 -0.80
N ASN A 19 -28.40 -0.11 -0.72
CA ASN A 19 -28.82 -1.02 -1.78
C ASN A 19 -29.11 -0.29 -3.09
N ALA A 20 -29.68 0.94 -3.01
CA ALA A 20 -29.89 1.78 -4.20
C ALA A 20 -28.59 2.20 -4.87
N TYR A 21 -27.53 2.51 -4.10
CA TYR A 21 -26.19 2.76 -4.66
C TYR A 21 -25.60 1.50 -5.30
N LEU A 22 -25.64 0.36 -4.62
CA LEU A 22 -25.13 -0.90 -5.16
C LEU A 22 -25.85 -1.37 -6.42
N ALA A 23 -27.17 -1.07 -6.55
CA ALA A 23 -27.95 -1.36 -7.72
C ALA A 23 -27.57 -0.54 -8.95
N GLN A 24 -26.84 0.55 -8.81
CA GLN A 24 -26.29 1.33 -9.93
C GLN A 24 -25.17 0.59 -10.68
N ILE A 25 -24.53 -0.39 -10.02
CA ILE A 25 -23.43 -1.16 -10.61
C ILE A 25 -24.03 -2.23 -11.53
N PRO A 26 -23.77 -2.20 -12.85
CA PRO A 26 -24.24 -3.23 -13.76
C PRO A 26 -23.74 -4.63 -13.33
N ALA A 27 -24.58 -5.65 -13.41
CA ALA A 27 -24.23 -7.01 -13.00
C ALA A 27 -22.93 -7.53 -13.65
N THR A 28 -22.72 -7.19 -14.92
CA THR A 28 -21.49 -7.54 -15.67
C THR A 28 -20.24 -6.85 -15.13
N ALA A 29 -20.35 -5.57 -14.74
CA ALA A 29 -19.26 -4.82 -14.14
C ALA A 29 -18.94 -5.38 -12.75
N ARG A 30 -19.95 -5.70 -11.95
CA ARG A 30 -19.78 -6.33 -10.65
C ARG A 30 -19.11 -7.71 -10.77
N ALA A 31 -19.59 -8.58 -11.64
CA ALA A 31 -18.98 -9.89 -11.86
C ALA A 31 -17.51 -9.79 -12.30
N ARG A 32 -17.19 -8.79 -13.14
CA ARG A 32 -15.81 -8.54 -13.58
C ARG A 32 -14.91 -8.04 -12.44
N SER A 33 -15.39 -7.13 -11.62
CA SER A 33 -14.69 -6.61 -10.45
C SER A 33 -14.46 -7.70 -9.39
N ASP A 34 -15.51 -8.53 -9.12
CA ASP A 34 -15.40 -9.65 -8.20
C ASP A 34 -14.37 -10.67 -8.70
N ALA A 35 -14.42 -11.05 -9.99
CA ALA A 35 -13.45 -11.97 -10.60
C ALA A 35 -12.01 -11.40 -10.59
N TYR A 36 -11.86 -10.10 -10.78
CA TYR A 36 -10.56 -9.45 -10.63
C TYR A 36 -10.06 -9.58 -9.20
N PHE A 37 -10.85 -9.22 -8.21
CA PHE A 37 -10.43 -9.19 -6.81
C PHE A 37 -10.16 -10.60 -6.26
N GLU A 38 -11.08 -11.55 -6.51
CA GLU A 38 -10.93 -12.96 -6.11
C GLU A 38 -9.72 -13.63 -6.80
N GLY A 39 -9.46 -13.28 -8.06
CA GLY A 39 -8.24 -13.70 -8.75
C GLY A 39 -6.97 -13.21 -8.05
N GLY A 40 -7.02 -12.08 -7.35
CA GLY A 40 -5.94 -11.55 -6.52
C GLY A 40 -5.58 -12.47 -5.33
N TYR A 41 -6.54 -13.21 -4.76
CA TYR A 41 -6.27 -14.17 -3.67
C TYR A 41 -5.34 -15.29 -4.12
N TRP A 42 -5.60 -15.81 -5.33
CA TRP A 42 -4.75 -16.83 -5.94
C TRP A 42 -3.35 -16.29 -6.28
N ILE A 43 -3.26 -15.02 -6.68
CA ILE A 43 -1.98 -14.36 -6.95
C ILE A 43 -1.15 -14.28 -5.69
N ILE A 44 -1.71 -13.86 -4.56
CA ILE A 44 -1.00 -13.83 -3.27
C ILE A 44 -0.40 -15.21 -2.93
N LEU A 45 -1.16 -16.29 -3.17
CA LEU A 45 -0.68 -17.65 -2.96
C LEU A 45 0.41 -18.04 -3.97
N TRP A 46 0.21 -17.74 -5.27
CA TRP A 46 1.17 -18.07 -6.32
C TRP A 46 2.46 -17.29 -6.20
N ASP A 47 2.42 -16.03 -5.84
CA ASP A 47 3.61 -15.21 -5.55
C ASP A 47 4.43 -15.81 -4.41
N PHE A 48 3.74 -16.18 -3.32
CA PHE A 48 4.38 -16.85 -2.21
C PHE A 48 5.04 -18.17 -2.63
N LEU A 49 4.30 -19.06 -3.31
CA LEU A 49 4.83 -20.36 -3.74
C LEU A 49 5.95 -20.21 -4.77
N TYR A 50 5.81 -19.29 -5.72
CA TYR A 50 6.84 -19.03 -6.73
C TYR A 50 8.12 -18.48 -6.11
N GLY A 51 8.01 -17.48 -5.26
CA GLY A 51 9.14 -16.93 -4.51
C GLY A 51 9.81 -17.96 -3.62
N PHE A 52 9.03 -18.84 -2.97
CA PHE A 52 9.52 -19.97 -2.20
C PHE A 52 10.36 -20.92 -3.06
N VAL A 53 9.84 -21.31 -4.23
CA VAL A 53 10.56 -22.20 -5.17
C VAL A 53 11.84 -21.53 -5.69
N VAL A 54 11.78 -20.25 -6.09
CA VAL A 54 12.95 -19.51 -6.56
C VAL A 54 14.02 -19.46 -5.48
N ALA A 55 13.67 -19.12 -4.25
CA ALA A 55 14.63 -19.08 -3.15
C ALA A 55 15.29 -20.45 -2.89
N LEU A 56 14.50 -21.52 -2.89
CA LEU A 56 15.04 -22.88 -2.76
C LEU A 56 15.94 -23.30 -3.93
N LEU A 57 15.61 -22.88 -5.16
CA LEU A 57 16.47 -23.13 -6.33
C LEU A 57 17.81 -22.41 -6.17
N LEU A 58 17.80 -21.13 -5.78
CA LEU A 58 19.03 -20.35 -5.56
C LEU A 58 19.93 -20.98 -4.51
N LEU A 59 19.35 -21.56 -3.45
CA LEU A 59 20.08 -22.23 -2.37
C LEU A 59 20.54 -23.64 -2.78
N ASN A 60 19.61 -24.51 -3.24
CA ASN A 60 19.93 -25.93 -3.51
C ASN A 60 20.85 -26.12 -4.72
N LEU A 61 20.75 -25.25 -5.75
CA LEU A 61 21.67 -25.24 -6.87
C LEU A 61 22.97 -24.46 -6.58
N ARG A 62 23.10 -23.91 -5.35
CA ARG A 62 24.25 -23.13 -4.89
C ARG A 62 24.50 -21.88 -5.72
N TRP A 63 23.49 -21.36 -6.43
CA TRP A 63 23.64 -20.14 -7.23
C TRP A 63 23.98 -18.96 -6.33
N SER A 64 23.37 -18.88 -5.16
CA SER A 64 23.68 -17.86 -4.16
C SER A 64 25.16 -17.91 -3.70
N ALA A 65 25.69 -19.11 -3.42
CA ALA A 65 27.09 -19.27 -3.08
C ALA A 65 28.03 -18.88 -4.24
N ARG A 66 27.68 -19.24 -5.48
CA ARG A 66 28.47 -18.86 -6.68
C ARG A 66 28.47 -17.35 -6.92
N MET A 67 27.34 -16.65 -6.72
CA MET A 67 27.29 -15.18 -6.79
C MET A 67 28.20 -14.55 -5.73
N ARG A 68 28.15 -15.04 -4.47
CA ARG A 68 29.10 -14.62 -3.43
C ARG A 68 30.55 -14.82 -3.87
N ASP A 69 30.90 -16.01 -4.39
CA ASP A 69 32.26 -16.33 -4.80
C ASP A 69 32.70 -15.44 -5.97
N LEU A 70 31.79 -15.07 -6.89
CA LEU A 70 32.08 -14.12 -7.95
C LEU A 70 32.33 -12.72 -7.41
N ALA A 71 31.48 -12.26 -6.50
CA ALA A 71 31.66 -10.96 -5.83
C ALA A 71 32.98 -10.90 -5.03
N GLU A 72 33.41 -12.02 -4.38
CA GLU A 72 34.71 -12.14 -3.69
C GLU A 72 35.91 -12.08 -4.63
N ARG A 73 35.76 -12.57 -5.85
CA ARG A 73 36.81 -12.46 -6.88
C ARG A 73 36.96 -11.04 -7.42
N ILE A 74 35.86 -10.29 -7.51
CA ILE A 74 35.85 -8.89 -7.97
C ILE A 74 36.48 -7.97 -6.93
N THR A 75 36.14 -8.18 -5.65
CA THR A 75 36.62 -7.31 -4.56
C THR A 75 36.65 -8.01 -3.20
N ARG A 76 37.69 -7.68 -2.43
CA ARG A 76 37.81 -8.11 -1.03
C ARG A 76 37.19 -7.07 -0.05
N PHE A 77 36.84 -5.88 -0.53
CA PHE A 77 36.25 -4.85 0.32
C PHE A 77 34.77 -5.16 0.55
N MET A 78 34.45 -5.57 1.77
CA MET A 78 33.16 -6.13 2.16
C MET A 78 31.92 -5.32 1.75
N PRO A 79 31.87 -3.97 1.87
CA PRO A 79 30.73 -3.20 1.39
C PRO A 79 30.52 -3.33 -0.13
N ILE A 80 31.59 -3.25 -0.92
CA ILE A 80 31.48 -3.39 -2.38
C ILE A 80 31.16 -4.84 -2.76
N HIS A 81 31.71 -5.84 -2.06
CA HIS A 81 31.32 -7.23 -2.21
C HIS A 81 29.80 -7.42 -2.01
N ALA A 82 29.23 -6.81 -0.98
CA ALA A 82 27.79 -6.87 -0.73
C ALA A 82 26.96 -6.17 -1.85
N ILE A 83 27.46 -5.05 -2.40
CA ILE A 83 26.82 -4.35 -3.52
C ILE A 83 26.85 -5.21 -4.80
N VAL A 84 28.01 -5.81 -5.13
CA VAL A 84 28.14 -6.67 -6.32
C VAL A 84 27.17 -7.85 -6.21
N TYR A 85 27.19 -8.56 -5.08
CA TYR A 85 26.25 -9.65 -4.84
C TYR A 85 24.77 -9.20 -4.97
N TRP A 86 24.43 -8.03 -4.42
CA TRP A 86 23.08 -7.49 -4.51
C TRP A 86 22.63 -7.23 -5.95
N ILE A 87 23.52 -6.68 -6.78
CA ILE A 87 23.24 -6.46 -8.20
C ILE A 87 22.99 -7.79 -8.92
N GLU A 88 23.85 -8.79 -8.69
CA GLU A 88 23.70 -10.14 -9.27
C GLU A 88 22.38 -10.79 -8.82
N TYR A 89 22.08 -10.70 -7.52
CA TYR A 89 20.86 -11.23 -6.93
C TYR A 89 19.61 -10.61 -7.55
N LEU A 90 19.56 -9.27 -7.64
CA LEU A 90 18.43 -8.58 -8.25
C LEU A 90 18.29 -8.87 -9.75
N ALA A 91 19.39 -8.90 -10.50
CA ALA A 91 19.35 -9.23 -11.92
C ALA A 91 18.80 -10.63 -12.14
N LEU A 92 19.28 -11.61 -11.36
CA LEU A 92 18.82 -13.00 -11.47
C LEU A 92 17.37 -13.16 -11.04
N THR A 93 16.97 -12.57 -9.92
CA THR A 93 15.58 -12.65 -9.44
C THR A 93 14.62 -11.87 -10.32
N PHE A 94 15.05 -10.78 -10.95
CA PHE A 94 14.27 -10.06 -11.97
C PHE A 94 13.97 -10.97 -13.18
N ILE A 95 14.97 -11.70 -13.68
CA ILE A 95 14.80 -12.63 -14.80
C ILE A 95 13.86 -13.79 -14.40
N LEU A 96 14.15 -14.41 -13.26
CA LEU A 96 13.32 -15.53 -12.77
C LEU A 96 11.91 -15.10 -12.41
N GLY A 97 11.70 -13.93 -11.83
CA GLY A 97 10.40 -13.38 -11.47
C GLY A 97 9.61 -12.79 -12.64
N PHE A 98 10.26 -12.58 -13.80
CA PHE A 98 9.63 -11.92 -14.95
C PHE A 98 8.31 -12.56 -15.42
N PRO A 99 8.15 -13.91 -15.51
CA PRO A 99 6.92 -14.52 -15.99
C PRO A 99 5.71 -14.14 -15.13
N ILE A 100 5.85 -14.16 -13.81
CA ILE A 100 4.75 -13.82 -12.89
C ILE A 100 4.48 -12.30 -12.90
N ALA A 101 5.52 -11.48 -12.86
CA ALA A 101 5.41 -10.03 -12.94
C ALA A 101 4.76 -9.56 -14.25
N TYR A 102 5.07 -10.21 -15.38
CA TYR A 102 4.44 -9.93 -16.67
C TYR A 102 2.96 -10.31 -16.67
N TYR A 103 2.62 -11.47 -16.15
CA TYR A 103 1.21 -11.89 -16.04
C TYR A 103 0.42 -10.91 -15.19
N GLU A 104 0.89 -10.58 -14.00
CA GLU A 104 0.18 -9.72 -13.05
C GLU A 104 0.11 -8.27 -13.48
N GLY A 105 1.26 -7.68 -13.74
CA GLY A 105 1.38 -6.23 -13.97
C GLY A 105 1.03 -5.82 -15.40
N TYR A 106 1.02 -6.75 -16.36
CA TYR A 106 0.70 -6.44 -17.75
C TYR A 106 -0.53 -7.19 -18.26
N VAL A 107 -0.48 -8.52 -18.34
CA VAL A 107 -1.54 -9.31 -18.99
C VAL A 107 -2.86 -9.19 -18.24
N ARG A 108 -2.84 -9.40 -16.94
CA ARG A 108 -4.02 -9.35 -16.08
C ARG A 108 -4.63 -7.94 -16.03
N GLU A 109 -3.82 -6.93 -15.83
CA GLU A 109 -4.27 -5.54 -15.78
C GLU A 109 -4.97 -5.12 -17.10
N HIS A 110 -4.43 -5.54 -18.26
CA HIS A 110 -5.08 -5.30 -19.55
C HIS A 110 -6.38 -6.11 -19.72
N LYS A 111 -6.39 -7.39 -19.32
CA LYS A 111 -7.57 -8.24 -19.35
C LYS A 111 -8.77 -7.61 -18.64
N TYR A 112 -8.51 -6.92 -17.54
CA TYR A 112 -9.55 -6.26 -16.75
C TYR A 112 -9.72 -4.76 -17.10
N GLY A 113 -8.96 -4.22 -18.06
CA GLY A 113 -9.05 -2.83 -18.52
C GLY A 113 -8.56 -1.81 -17.51
N LEU A 114 -7.65 -2.22 -16.62
CA LEU A 114 -7.07 -1.38 -15.59
C LEU A 114 -5.73 -0.76 -16.02
N ALA A 115 -5.04 -1.35 -17.00
CA ALA A 115 -3.81 -0.81 -17.58
C ALA A 115 -4.06 -0.10 -18.91
N THR A 116 -3.31 0.96 -19.14
CA THR A 116 -3.34 1.79 -20.37
C THR A 116 -2.02 1.77 -21.13
N GLN A 117 -0.94 1.32 -20.48
CA GLN A 117 0.40 1.24 -21.09
C GLN A 117 0.50 0.13 -22.12
N THR A 118 1.17 0.38 -23.25
CA THR A 118 1.69 -0.68 -24.12
C THR A 118 2.91 -1.36 -23.47
N PHE A 119 3.31 -2.52 -24.01
CA PHE A 119 4.41 -3.31 -23.45
C PHE A 119 5.74 -2.55 -23.29
N GLY A 120 6.15 -1.75 -24.28
CA GLY A 120 7.41 -1.01 -24.22
C GLY A 120 7.52 -0.05 -23.04
N PRO A 121 6.58 0.91 -22.87
CA PRO A 121 6.54 1.77 -21.69
C PRO A 121 6.42 1.01 -20.36
N TRP A 122 5.61 -0.06 -20.31
CA TRP A 122 5.53 -0.90 -19.12
C TRP A 122 6.87 -1.54 -18.77
N MET A 123 7.55 -2.12 -19.76
CA MET A 123 8.86 -2.75 -19.54
C MET A 123 9.93 -1.73 -19.13
N ASN A 124 9.88 -0.51 -19.71
CA ASN A 124 10.75 0.58 -19.26
C ASN A 124 10.55 0.95 -17.79
N ASP A 125 9.30 0.96 -17.32
CA ASP A 125 9.01 1.22 -15.91
C ASP A 125 9.50 0.04 -15.01
N GLN A 126 9.51 -1.23 -15.49
CA GLN A 126 10.13 -2.36 -14.79
C GLN A 126 11.66 -2.18 -14.66
N PHE A 127 12.33 -1.74 -15.72
CA PHE A 127 13.77 -1.45 -15.65
C PHE A 127 14.09 -0.27 -14.71
N LYS A 128 13.28 0.79 -14.69
CA LYS A 128 13.42 1.87 -13.72
C LYS A 128 13.28 1.36 -12.29
N ALA A 129 12.28 0.49 -12.03
CA ALA A 129 12.07 -0.10 -10.72
C ALA A 129 13.27 -0.98 -10.30
N LEU A 130 13.84 -1.76 -11.23
CA LEU A 130 15.05 -2.53 -10.99
C LEU A 130 16.22 -1.61 -10.62
N LEU A 131 16.46 -0.52 -11.35
CA LEU A 131 17.53 0.44 -11.06
C LEU A 131 17.34 1.12 -9.69
N VAL A 132 16.11 1.52 -9.35
CA VAL A 132 15.79 2.07 -8.01
C VAL A 132 16.08 1.01 -6.94
N GLY A 133 15.70 -0.23 -7.16
CA GLY A 133 15.98 -1.35 -6.25
C GLY A 133 17.48 -1.60 -6.07
N ILE A 134 18.27 -1.53 -7.16
CA ILE A 134 19.74 -1.64 -7.11
C ILE A 134 20.32 -0.52 -6.23
N VAL A 135 19.92 0.73 -6.44
CA VAL A 135 20.45 1.89 -5.69
C VAL A 135 20.07 1.81 -4.20
N LEU A 136 18.81 1.54 -3.90
CA LEU A 136 18.37 1.46 -2.50
C LEU A 136 19.02 0.29 -1.76
N GLY A 137 19.10 -0.87 -2.40
CA GLY A 137 19.73 -2.03 -1.79
C GLY A 137 21.25 -1.93 -1.71
N ALA A 138 21.90 -1.21 -2.63
CA ALA A 138 23.34 -0.90 -2.55
C ALA A 138 23.69 -0.06 -1.28
N ILE A 139 22.70 0.62 -0.71
CA ILE A 139 22.85 1.31 0.57
C ILE A 139 22.46 0.37 1.73
N ALA A 140 21.28 -0.24 1.66
CA ALA A 140 20.72 -1.01 2.77
C ALA A 140 21.46 -2.32 3.05
N VAL A 141 21.81 -3.10 2.01
CA VAL A 141 22.39 -4.43 2.17
C VAL A 141 23.77 -4.40 2.84
N PRO A 142 24.73 -3.54 2.43
CA PRO A 142 26.01 -3.44 3.13
C PRO A 142 25.87 -3.01 4.60
N ILE A 143 24.94 -2.11 4.90
CA ILE A 143 24.69 -1.65 6.28
C ILE A 143 24.16 -2.81 7.13
N LEU A 144 23.11 -3.51 6.67
CA LEU A 144 22.50 -4.61 7.40
C LEU A 144 23.49 -5.78 7.60
N PHE A 145 24.22 -6.17 6.56
CA PHE A 145 25.27 -7.21 6.70
C PHE A 145 26.45 -6.75 7.56
N GLY A 146 26.79 -5.46 7.54
CA GLY A 146 27.77 -4.87 8.45
C GLY A 146 27.35 -5.01 9.91
N ILE A 147 26.08 -4.80 10.22
CA ILE A 147 25.49 -5.00 11.55
C ILE A 147 25.55 -6.47 11.95
N VAL A 148 25.09 -7.37 11.07
CA VAL A 148 25.09 -8.82 11.32
C VAL A 148 26.50 -9.33 11.66
N ARG A 149 27.51 -8.89 10.93
CA ARG A 149 28.90 -9.33 11.14
C ARG A 149 29.56 -8.76 12.37
N ARG A 150 29.23 -7.52 12.76
CA ARG A 150 29.85 -6.85 13.90
C ARG A 150 29.17 -7.13 15.23
N LEU A 151 27.86 -7.40 15.20
CA LEU A 151 27.02 -7.49 16.38
C LEU A 151 26.38 -8.89 16.54
N GLU A 152 27.21 -9.94 16.52
CA GLU A 152 26.81 -11.35 16.45
C GLU A 152 25.65 -11.76 17.36
N LYS A 153 25.55 -11.19 18.58
CA LYS A 153 24.50 -11.52 19.55
C LYS A 153 23.27 -10.62 19.45
N THR A 154 23.44 -9.38 19.04
CA THR A 154 22.39 -8.33 19.08
C THR A 154 22.00 -7.82 17.71
N TRP A 155 22.53 -8.39 16.62
CA TRP A 155 22.29 -7.95 15.25
C TRP A 155 20.78 -7.84 14.90
N TRP A 156 19.97 -8.73 15.44
CA TRP A 156 18.55 -8.75 15.19
C TRP A 156 17.81 -7.52 15.75
N ILE A 157 18.27 -6.99 16.90
CA ILE A 157 17.72 -5.74 17.48
C ILE A 157 18.08 -4.55 16.60
N TRP A 158 19.37 -4.45 16.23
CA TRP A 158 19.86 -3.35 15.41
C TRP A 158 19.37 -3.45 13.97
N GLY A 159 19.24 -4.67 13.44
CA GLY A 159 18.63 -4.93 12.14
C GLY A 159 17.17 -4.45 12.10
N ALA A 160 16.38 -4.75 13.12
CA ALA A 160 15.01 -4.25 13.24
C ALA A 160 14.96 -2.71 13.28
N LEU A 161 15.77 -2.09 14.16
CA LEU A 161 15.83 -0.63 14.30
C LEU A 161 16.19 0.06 12.97
N VAL A 162 17.26 -0.40 12.32
CA VAL A 162 17.74 0.18 11.05
C VAL A 162 16.73 -0.03 9.93
N SER A 163 16.06 -1.18 9.89
CA SER A 163 14.99 -1.43 8.90
C SER A 163 13.80 -0.50 9.09
N VAL A 164 13.39 -0.20 10.33
CA VAL A 164 12.35 0.79 10.63
C VAL A 164 12.77 2.19 10.20
N ILE A 165 14.02 2.57 10.47
CA ILE A 165 14.57 3.87 10.03
C ILE A 165 14.55 3.96 8.49
N PHE A 166 14.98 2.91 7.77
CA PHE A 166 14.93 2.88 6.31
C PHE A 166 13.50 2.98 5.78
N ALA A 167 12.54 2.27 6.41
CA ALA A 167 11.13 2.35 6.03
C ALA A 167 10.58 3.78 6.24
N ALA A 168 10.85 4.40 7.39
CA ALA A 168 10.41 5.76 7.68
C ALA A 168 11.03 6.79 6.70
N ILE A 169 12.34 6.71 6.45
CA ILE A 169 13.01 7.58 5.47
C ILE A 169 12.43 7.33 4.07
N GLY A 170 12.26 6.06 3.68
CA GLY A 170 11.68 5.68 2.39
C GLY A 170 10.30 6.30 2.17
N THR A 171 9.42 6.23 3.16
CA THR A 171 8.08 6.83 3.11
C THR A 171 8.15 8.35 2.92
N MET A 172 9.12 9.02 3.55
CA MET A 172 9.28 10.48 3.44
C MET A 172 9.85 10.92 2.08
N ILE A 173 10.83 10.16 1.54
CA ILE A 173 11.54 10.57 0.32
C ILE A 173 10.83 10.07 -0.96
N ALA A 174 10.06 8.99 -0.91
CA ALA A 174 9.46 8.38 -2.08
C ALA A 174 8.57 9.35 -2.89
N PRO A 175 7.67 10.15 -2.30
CA PRO A 175 6.86 11.09 -3.05
C PRO A 175 7.67 12.18 -3.76
N ILE A 176 8.86 12.51 -3.26
CA ILE A 176 9.70 13.61 -3.75
C ILE A 176 10.68 13.13 -4.80
N PHE A 177 11.29 11.95 -4.61
CA PHE A 177 12.41 11.48 -5.43
C PHE A 177 12.07 10.24 -6.27
N ILE A 178 11.18 9.35 -5.79
CA ILE A 178 10.89 8.09 -6.47
C ILE A 178 9.70 8.26 -7.42
N PHE A 179 8.59 8.84 -6.98
CA PHE A 179 7.40 9.01 -7.83
C PHE A 179 7.67 9.79 -9.13
N PRO A 180 8.49 10.89 -9.13
CA PRO A 180 8.82 11.60 -10.37
C PRO A 180 9.65 10.81 -11.39
N ILE A 181 10.26 9.67 -11.00
CA ILE A 181 10.94 8.77 -11.94
C ILE A 181 9.92 8.09 -12.86
N PHE A 182 8.72 7.82 -12.33
CA PHE A 182 7.67 7.06 -13.01
C PHE A 182 6.59 7.93 -13.63
N ASN A 183 6.27 9.07 -13.02
CA ASN A 183 5.15 9.92 -13.41
C ASN A 183 5.55 11.39 -13.43
N LYS A 184 4.94 12.15 -14.30
CA LYS A 184 5.05 13.61 -14.29
C LYS A 184 4.13 14.17 -13.21
N ILE A 185 4.70 14.98 -12.31
CA ILE A 185 3.97 15.67 -11.24
C ILE A 185 4.00 17.15 -11.54
N THR A 186 2.83 17.78 -11.69
CA THR A 186 2.68 19.20 -12.04
C THR A 186 1.74 19.90 -11.07
N PRO A 187 1.97 21.19 -10.76
CA PRO A 187 0.99 21.99 -10.03
C PRO A 187 -0.36 22.02 -10.77
N LEU A 188 -1.45 21.86 -10.03
CA LEU A 188 -2.80 21.94 -10.55
C LEU A 188 -3.28 23.40 -10.49
N ASN A 189 -3.39 24.05 -11.65
CA ASN A 189 -3.75 25.45 -11.77
C ASN A 189 -5.25 25.65 -12.13
N ASP A 190 -6.14 24.87 -11.51
CA ASP A 190 -7.59 25.04 -11.66
C ASP A 190 -8.21 25.49 -10.33
N PRO A 191 -8.55 26.80 -10.18
CA PRO A 191 -9.12 27.31 -8.94
C PRO A 191 -10.46 26.68 -8.55
N LYS A 192 -11.24 26.15 -9.51
CA LYS A 192 -12.51 25.48 -9.21
C LYS A 192 -12.30 24.18 -8.44
N VAL A 193 -11.18 23.50 -8.66
CA VAL A 193 -10.79 22.28 -7.96
C VAL A 193 -9.92 22.59 -6.75
N THR A 194 -8.91 23.43 -6.91
CA THR A 194 -7.89 23.66 -5.87
C THR A 194 -8.40 24.49 -4.69
N ALA A 195 -9.27 25.51 -4.94
CA ALA A 195 -9.73 26.39 -3.86
C ALA A 195 -10.56 25.67 -2.79
N PRO A 196 -11.56 24.81 -3.13
CA PRO A 196 -12.29 24.02 -2.14
C PRO A 196 -11.37 23.08 -1.34
N ILE A 197 -10.43 22.41 -2.01
CA ILE A 197 -9.50 21.47 -1.38
C ILE A 197 -8.56 22.17 -0.42
N LEU A 198 -7.96 23.29 -0.82
CA LEU A 198 -7.09 24.08 0.04
C LEU A 198 -7.86 24.74 1.20
N SER A 199 -9.13 25.09 0.99
CA SER A 199 -10.00 25.54 2.06
C SER A 199 -10.27 24.43 3.08
N LEU A 200 -10.58 23.21 2.61
CA LEU A 200 -10.75 22.05 3.45
C LEU A 200 -9.45 21.71 4.23
N ALA A 201 -8.30 21.75 3.57
CA ALA A 201 -7.00 21.54 4.20
C ALA A 201 -6.73 22.55 5.33
N ARG A 202 -6.97 23.85 5.07
CA ARG A 202 -6.80 24.88 6.10
C ARG A 202 -7.74 24.69 7.28
N ALA A 203 -9.01 24.34 7.03
CA ALA A 203 -9.99 24.07 8.08
C ALA A 203 -9.59 22.90 9.00
N ASN A 204 -8.77 21.97 8.47
CA ASN A 204 -8.26 20.80 9.19
C ASN A 204 -6.81 20.96 9.66
N GLY A 205 -6.25 22.17 9.63
CA GLY A 205 -4.89 22.47 10.13
C GLY A 205 -3.76 21.88 9.28
N ILE A 206 -4.03 21.50 8.02
CA ILE A 206 -3.04 20.94 7.10
C ILE A 206 -2.32 22.08 6.37
N PRO A 207 -0.98 22.23 6.51
CA PRO A 207 -0.22 23.35 5.99
C PRO A 207 0.09 23.23 4.48
N ALA A 208 -0.77 22.56 3.70
CA ALA A 208 -0.63 22.44 2.25
C ALA A 208 -0.92 23.80 1.59
N ARG A 209 -0.07 24.20 0.66
CA ARG A 209 -0.18 25.47 -0.08
C ARG A 209 -0.58 25.26 -1.54
N GLU A 210 -0.30 24.08 -2.05
CA GLU A 210 -0.48 23.74 -3.47
C GLU A 210 -1.08 22.34 -3.59
N VAL A 211 -1.79 22.17 -4.69
CA VAL A 211 -2.32 20.87 -5.12
C VAL A 211 -1.58 20.47 -6.39
N TYR A 212 -1.17 19.21 -6.45
CA TYR A 212 -0.45 18.65 -7.60
C TYR A 212 -1.28 17.61 -8.31
N MET A 213 -1.06 17.47 -9.61
CA MET A 213 -1.61 16.43 -10.46
C MET A 213 -0.50 15.46 -10.89
N ILE A 214 -0.80 14.16 -10.85
CA ILE A 214 0.02 13.08 -11.40
C ILE A 214 -0.63 12.55 -12.66
N ASP A 215 0.13 12.33 -13.73
CA ASP A 215 -0.30 11.81 -15.04
C ASP A 215 -0.47 10.26 -15.03
N ALA A 216 -1.21 9.73 -14.06
CA ALA A 216 -1.38 8.29 -13.87
C ALA A 216 -2.16 7.60 -14.98
N SER A 217 -2.99 8.35 -15.74
CA SER A 217 -3.74 7.80 -16.88
C SER A 217 -2.86 7.24 -17.99
N ARG A 218 -1.58 7.60 -18.01
CA ARG A 218 -0.58 7.00 -18.86
C ARG A 218 -0.34 5.52 -18.55
N GLN A 219 -0.60 5.10 -17.32
CA GLN A 219 -0.31 3.75 -16.81
C GLN A 219 -1.56 2.97 -16.45
N THR A 220 -2.57 3.63 -15.88
CA THR A 220 -3.72 2.98 -15.28
C THR A 220 -4.99 3.81 -15.41
N THR A 221 -6.14 3.16 -15.27
CA THR A 221 -7.45 3.83 -15.18
C THR A 221 -7.87 4.12 -13.73
N ARG A 222 -7.10 3.66 -12.73
CA ARG A 222 -7.45 3.81 -11.31
C ARG A 222 -7.41 5.27 -10.86
N MET A 223 -8.38 5.63 -10.02
CA MET A 223 -8.41 6.93 -9.35
C MET A 223 -7.57 6.86 -8.05
N SER A 224 -6.85 7.93 -7.74
CA SER A 224 -6.00 8.01 -6.55
C SER A 224 -5.75 9.45 -6.13
N ALA A 225 -5.64 9.66 -4.84
CA ALA A 225 -5.17 10.89 -4.23
C ALA A 225 -4.29 10.57 -3.02
N ASN A 226 -3.52 11.52 -2.54
CA ASN A 226 -2.82 11.42 -1.26
C ASN A 226 -2.48 12.80 -0.67
N VAL A 227 -2.28 12.83 0.64
CA VAL A 227 -1.66 13.95 1.36
C VAL A 227 -0.32 13.45 1.88
N SER A 228 0.77 14.02 1.40
CA SER A 228 2.12 13.56 1.68
C SER A 228 3.10 14.71 1.96
N GLY A 229 4.24 14.37 2.59
CA GLY A 229 5.25 15.34 2.98
C GLY A 229 5.25 15.60 4.49
N PHE A 230 6.13 16.49 4.93
CA PHE A 230 6.30 16.87 6.33
C PHE A 230 6.54 18.38 6.46
N GLY A 231 5.80 19.03 7.34
CA GLY A 231 5.95 20.47 7.57
C GLY A 231 5.81 21.31 6.28
N LYS A 232 6.86 21.99 5.87
CA LYS A 232 6.84 22.86 4.67
C LYS A 232 6.80 22.10 3.34
N THR A 233 7.07 20.78 3.34
CA THR A 233 7.00 19.93 2.13
C THR A 233 5.65 19.28 1.96
N MET A 234 4.69 19.57 2.84
CA MET A 234 3.33 19.05 2.78
C MET A 234 2.66 19.46 1.48
N ARG A 235 2.14 18.46 0.76
CA ARG A 235 1.43 18.65 -0.48
C ARG A 235 0.25 17.69 -0.63
N ILE A 236 -0.73 18.14 -1.35
CA ILE A 236 -1.88 17.35 -1.77
C ILE A 236 -1.64 16.94 -3.21
N THR A 237 -1.80 15.67 -3.51
CA THR A 237 -1.58 15.16 -4.85
C THR A 237 -2.78 14.33 -5.28
N MET A 238 -3.29 14.56 -6.48
CA MET A 238 -4.37 13.79 -7.11
C MET A 238 -3.92 13.31 -8.47
N ASN A 239 -4.39 12.15 -8.90
CA ASN A 239 -4.13 11.74 -10.27
C ASN A 239 -5.16 12.32 -11.25
N ASP A 240 -4.78 12.37 -12.50
CA ASP A 240 -5.62 12.91 -13.59
C ASP A 240 -6.88 12.05 -13.86
N ASN A 241 -6.89 10.78 -13.47
CA ASN A 241 -8.08 9.94 -13.54
C ASN A 241 -9.16 10.40 -12.55
N LEU A 242 -8.78 10.75 -11.31
CA LEU A 242 -9.72 11.29 -10.32
C LEU A 242 -10.31 12.62 -10.79
N LEU A 243 -9.48 13.49 -11.36
CA LEU A 243 -9.91 14.79 -11.87
C LEU A 243 -10.85 14.70 -13.07
N ARG A 244 -10.68 13.68 -13.92
CA ARG A 244 -11.50 13.50 -15.15
C ARG A 244 -12.79 12.74 -14.92
N ARG A 245 -12.82 11.82 -13.95
CA ARG A 245 -13.91 10.88 -13.74
C ARG A 245 -14.73 11.19 -12.51
N GLY A 246 -14.13 11.84 -11.50
CA GLY A 246 -14.78 12.19 -10.26
C GLY A 246 -15.56 13.51 -10.35
N SER A 247 -16.74 13.57 -9.75
CA SER A 247 -17.46 14.82 -9.52
C SER A 247 -16.76 15.67 -8.44
N PRO A 248 -17.04 16.97 -8.33
CA PRO A 248 -16.50 17.80 -7.26
C PRO A 248 -16.78 17.27 -5.85
N GLU A 249 -17.96 16.67 -5.64
CA GLU A 249 -18.36 16.07 -4.38
C GLU A 249 -17.55 14.80 -4.05
N GLU A 250 -17.31 13.96 -5.07
CA GLU A 250 -16.43 12.78 -4.93
C GLU A 250 -15.01 13.19 -4.61
N VAL A 251 -14.45 14.18 -5.31
CA VAL A 251 -13.12 14.70 -5.05
C VAL A 251 -13.02 15.24 -3.63
N GLN A 252 -14.02 15.97 -3.13
CA GLN A 252 -14.04 16.47 -1.76
C GLN A 252 -14.14 15.32 -0.75
N GLY A 253 -14.95 14.29 -1.03
CA GLY A 253 -15.08 13.09 -0.19
C GLY A 253 -13.75 12.35 -0.07
N VAL A 254 -13.09 12.07 -1.20
CA VAL A 254 -11.77 11.43 -1.25
C VAL A 254 -10.73 12.28 -0.53
N MET A 255 -10.69 13.59 -0.78
CA MET A 255 -9.73 14.47 -0.10
C MET A 255 -9.97 14.58 1.39
N GLY A 256 -11.22 14.56 1.85
CA GLY A 256 -11.55 14.50 3.27
C GLY A 256 -10.99 13.24 3.93
N HIS A 257 -11.10 12.07 3.27
CA HIS A 257 -10.52 10.82 3.70
C HIS A 257 -8.98 10.90 3.81
N GLU A 258 -8.30 11.38 2.75
CA GLU A 258 -6.83 11.54 2.75
C GLU A 258 -6.34 12.49 3.86
N MET A 259 -7.10 13.56 4.13
CA MET A 259 -6.83 14.46 5.24
C MET A 259 -7.03 13.79 6.60
N GLY A 260 -7.95 12.81 6.69
CA GLY A 260 -8.14 11.97 7.86
C GLY A 260 -6.88 11.23 8.26
N HIS A 261 -6.18 10.62 7.32
CA HIS A 261 -4.90 9.95 7.60
C HIS A 261 -3.86 10.88 8.22
N TYR A 262 -3.81 12.13 7.76
CA TYR A 262 -2.88 13.12 8.31
C TYR A 262 -3.29 13.55 9.73
N VAL A 263 -4.55 13.94 9.93
CA VAL A 263 -5.04 14.52 11.20
C VAL A 263 -5.10 13.47 12.31
N LEU A 264 -5.44 12.23 11.98
CA LEU A 264 -5.47 11.10 12.92
C LEU A 264 -4.08 10.49 13.15
N HIS A 265 -3.06 11.05 12.52
CA HIS A 265 -1.67 10.61 12.70
C HIS A 265 -1.42 9.15 12.33
N HIS A 266 -2.11 8.61 11.32
CA HIS A 266 -2.01 7.21 10.91
C HIS A 266 -0.59 6.81 10.50
N ILE A 267 0.21 7.73 9.95
CA ILE A 267 1.61 7.47 9.62
C ILE A 267 2.45 7.13 10.86
N TYR A 268 2.20 7.79 12.01
CA TYR A 268 2.94 7.52 13.24
C TYR A 268 2.51 6.19 13.87
N TRP A 269 1.20 5.95 13.92
CA TRP A 269 0.66 4.68 14.43
C TRP A 269 1.03 3.50 13.55
N GLY A 270 0.98 3.67 12.23
CA GLY A 270 1.45 2.68 11.26
C GLY A 270 2.95 2.40 11.42
N THR A 271 3.78 3.43 11.60
CA THR A 271 5.22 3.28 11.85
C THR A 271 5.48 2.53 13.15
N LEU A 272 4.76 2.85 14.22
CA LEU A 272 4.88 2.13 15.51
C LEU A 272 4.47 0.66 15.36
N PHE A 273 3.36 0.38 14.67
CA PHE A 273 2.93 -0.98 14.40
C PHE A 273 3.99 -1.76 13.62
N ILE A 274 4.51 -1.19 12.53
CA ILE A 274 5.59 -1.80 11.74
C ILE A 274 6.86 -1.99 12.59
N ALA A 275 7.19 -1.06 13.48
CA ALA A 275 8.35 -1.22 14.38
C ALA A 275 8.20 -2.45 15.27
N VAL A 276 7.02 -2.67 15.85
CA VAL A 276 6.73 -3.86 16.66
C VAL A 276 6.82 -5.13 15.80
N VAL A 277 6.21 -5.12 14.62
CA VAL A 277 6.27 -6.24 13.67
C VAL A 277 7.71 -6.56 13.28
N MET A 278 8.55 -5.55 13.02
CA MET A 278 9.95 -5.74 12.66
C MET A 278 10.77 -6.34 13.80
N VAL A 279 10.53 -5.95 15.05
CA VAL A 279 11.19 -6.59 16.20
C VAL A 279 10.83 -8.09 16.28
N ILE A 280 9.54 -8.41 16.13
CA ILE A 280 9.07 -9.82 16.15
C ILE A 280 9.67 -10.58 14.95
N PHE A 281 9.66 -9.96 13.77
CA PHE A 281 10.24 -10.56 12.55
C PHE A 281 11.72 -10.86 12.71
N PHE A 282 12.53 -9.91 13.21
CA PHE A 282 13.96 -10.14 13.37
C PHE A 282 14.28 -11.13 14.46
N ALA A 283 13.48 -11.21 15.53
CA ALA A 283 13.59 -12.26 16.54
C ALA A 283 13.27 -13.65 15.93
N PHE A 284 12.20 -13.75 15.15
CA PHE A 284 11.88 -14.95 14.37
C PHE A 284 13.01 -15.30 13.40
N LEU A 285 13.47 -14.31 12.61
CA LEU A 285 14.51 -14.49 11.59
C LEU A 285 15.80 -15.04 12.21
N ARG A 286 16.21 -14.53 13.37
CA ARG A 286 17.37 -15.06 14.09
C ARG A 286 17.24 -16.55 14.33
N SER A 287 16.17 -16.97 15.00
CA SER A 287 15.97 -18.38 15.36
C SER A 287 15.81 -19.28 14.15
N ALA A 288 15.08 -18.80 13.14
CA ALA A 288 14.85 -19.53 11.90
C ALA A 288 16.11 -19.68 11.04
N LEU A 289 16.97 -18.64 10.99
CA LEU A 289 18.27 -18.73 10.30
C LEU A 289 19.22 -19.69 11.00
N GLU A 290 19.37 -19.59 12.34
CA GLU A 290 20.20 -20.49 13.12
C GLU A 290 19.77 -21.96 12.91
N TRP A 291 18.48 -22.24 13.00
CA TRP A 291 17.94 -23.58 12.76
C TRP A 291 18.15 -24.08 11.35
N SER A 292 17.87 -23.25 10.34
CA SER A 292 17.98 -23.64 8.92
C SER A 292 19.43 -23.89 8.52
N LEU A 293 20.35 -23.02 8.95
CA LEU A 293 21.77 -23.15 8.61
C LEU A 293 22.43 -24.33 9.33
N ALA A 294 22.04 -24.64 10.57
CA ALA A 294 22.52 -25.84 11.25
C ALA A 294 22.15 -27.14 10.48
N ARG A 295 20.99 -27.12 9.78
CA ARG A 295 20.49 -28.32 9.07
C ARG A 295 20.94 -28.39 7.61
N TRP A 296 20.98 -27.26 6.90
CA TRP A 296 21.19 -27.22 5.44
C TRP A 296 22.32 -26.29 5.00
N GLY A 297 22.94 -25.53 5.91
CA GLY A 297 23.96 -24.54 5.55
C GLY A 297 25.13 -25.13 4.75
N GLN A 298 25.59 -26.31 5.17
CA GLN A 298 26.68 -27.03 4.44
C GLN A 298 26.24 -27.44 3.04
N LYS A 299 25.00 -27.95 2.87
CA LYS A 299 24.46 -28.33 1.56
C LYS A 299 24.38 -27.14 0.62
N TRP A 300 24.01 -25.97 1.14
CA TRP A 300 23.86 -24.72 0.40
C TRP A 300 25.19 -23.96 0.23
N GLU A 301 26.27 -24.42 0.84
CA GLU A 301 27.56 -23.72 0.90
C GLU A 301 27.44 -22.32 1.52
N VAL A 302 26.51 -22.11 2.44
CA VAL A 302 26.36 -20.88 3.22
C VAL A 302 27.19 -21.00 4.50
N ARG A 303 28.16 -20.11 4.66
CA ARG A 303 29.20 -20.16 5.70
C ARG A 303 28.71 -19.70 7.10
N GLY A 304 27.49 -19.15 7.19
CA GLY A 304 26.88 -18.67 8.43
C GLY A 304 25.96 -17.47 8.18
N ILE A 305 25.39 -16.90 9.24
CA ILE A 305 24.44 -15.78 9.16
C ILE A 305 25.10 -14.53 8.54
N GLY A 306 26.38 -14.31 8.79
CA GLY A 306 27.13 -13.17 8.23
C GLY A 306 27.59 -13.36 6.78
N ASP A 307 27.36 -14.53 6.18
CA ASP A 307 27.61 -14.78 4.77
C ASP A 307 26.47 -14.23 3.92
N ILE A 308 26.79 -13.39 2.92
CA ILE A 308 25.76 -12.77 2.08
C ILE A 308 24.98 -13.78 1.25
N ALA A 309 25.53 -14.97 1.01
CA ALA A 309 24.85 -16.07 0.34
C ALA A 309 23.60 -16.57 1.10
N VAL A 310 23.39 -16.12 2.35
CA VAL A 310 22.17 -16.40 3.13
C VAL A 310 20.94 -15.59 2.63
N LEU A 311 21.14 -14.58 1.81
CA LEU A 311 20.10 -13.61 1.42
C LEU A 311 18.83 -14.25 0.83
N PRO A 312 18.87 -15.27 -0.06
CA PRO A 312 17.64 -15.95 -0.50
C PRO A 312 16.86 -16.61 0.65
N LEU A 313 17.58 -17.14 1.66
CA LEU A 313 16.93 -17.69 2.86
C LEU A 313 16.26 -16.60 3.69
N VAL A 314 16.90 -15.44 3.82
CA VAL A 314 16.30 -14.27 4.51
C VAL A 314 14.99 -13.86 3.85
N PHE A 315 14.96 -13.73 2.52
CA PHE A 315 13.74 -13.40 1.79
C PHE A 315 12.69 -14.50 1.85
N LEU A 316 13.09 -15.77 1.84
CA LEU A 316 12.19 -16.90 2.02
C LEU A 316 11.50 -16.86 3.39
N LEU A 317 12.28 -16.68 4.45
CA LEU A 317 11.74 -16.59 5.81
C LEU A 317 10.87 -15.34 6.00
N ALA A 318 11.26 -14.22 5.39
CA ALA A 318 10.44 -13.02 5.35
C ALA A 318 9.10 -13.27 4.63
N SER A 319 9.11 -13.93 3.47
CA SER A 319 7.88 -14.23 2.74
C SER A 319 6.94 -15.14 3.55
N ILE A 320 7.46 -16.15 4.23
CA ILE A 320 6.68 -17.01 5.14
C ILE A 320 6.06 -16.18 6.28
N PHE A 321 6.87 -15.37 6.95
CA PHE A 321 6.43 -14.57 8.08
C PHE A 321 5.32 -13.58 7.69
N PHE A 322 5.54 -12.79 6.63
CA PHE A 322 4.58 -11.79 6.19
C PHE A 322 3.34 -12.40 5.53
N PHE A 323 3.46 -13.55 4.85
CA PHE A 323 2.30 -14.27 4.35
C PHE A 323 1.35 -14.70 5.48
N ILE A 324 1.90 -15.24 6.58
CA ILE A 324 1.11 -15.60 7.76
C ILE A 324 0.53 -14.36 8.45
N LEU A 325 1.27 -13.26 8.46
CA LEU A 325 0.88 -12.02 9.14
C LEU A 325 -0.11 -11.17 8.32
N THR A 326 -0.34 -11.47 7.06
CA THR A 326 -1.20 -10.71 6.15
C THR A 326 -2.56 -10.32 6.76
N PRO A 327 -3.34 -11.22 7.41
CA PRO A 327 -4.63 -10.84 7.97
C PRO A 327 -4.53 -9.82 9.12
N ILE A 328 -3.43 -9.86 9.87
CA ILE A 328 -3.18 -8.91 10.98
C ILE A 328 -2.83 -7.53 10.41
N ILE A 329 -1.96 -7.49 9.39
CA ILE A 329 -1.59 -6.24 8.70
C ILE A 329 -2.84 -5.64 8.03
N ASN A 330 -3.62 -6.45 7.33
CA ASN A 330 -4.87 -6.02 6.71
C ASN A 330 -5.86 -5.45 7.74
N THR A 331 -5.98 -6.09 8.90
CA THR A 331 -6.86 -5.60 9.97
C THR A 331 -6.42 -4.25 10.49
N GLN A 332 -5.12 -4.04 10.71
CA GLN A 332 -4.57 -2.75 11.13
C GLN A 332 -4.85 -1.65 10.09
N THR A 333 -4.56 -1.92 8.82
CA THR A 333 -4.81 -0.97 7.72
C THR A 333 -6.30 -0.67 7.61
N ARG A 334 -7.17 -1.69 7.56
CA ARG A 334 -8.63 -1.53 7.46
C ARG A 334 -9.22 -0.71 8.60
N THR A 335 -8.66 -0.81 9.81
CA THR A 335 -9.08 0.02 10.95
C THR A 335 -8.76 1.50 10.69
N GLN A 336 -7.54 1.81 10.25
CA GLN A 336 -7.14 3.17 9.92
C GLN A 336 -7.93 3.74 8.74
N GLU A 337 -8.22 2.90 7.75
CA GLU A 337 -9.06 3.27 6.60
C GLU A 337 -10.48 3.64 7.02
N HIS A 338 -11.08 2.84 7.93
CA HIS A 338 -12.40 3.16 8.46
C HIS A 338 -12.40 4.46 9.28
N GLU A 339 -11.38 4.70 10.10
CA GLU A 339 -11.22 5.96 10.83
C GLU A 339 -11.08 7.15 9.88
N ALA A 340 -10.32 7.00 8.78
CA ALA A 340 -10.17 8.02 7.76
C ALA A 340 -11.47 8.25 6.98
N ASP A 341 -12.26 7.22 6.70
CA ASP A 341 -13.59 7.31 6.10
C ASP A 341 -14.53 8.15 6.95
N MET A 342 -14.61 7.84 8.25
CA MET A 342 -15.49 8.57 9.19
C MET A 342 -15.04 10.01 9.39
N TYR A 343 -13.72 10.25 9.42
CA TYR A 343 -13.17 11.60 9.45
C TYR A 343 -13.52 12.37 8.17
N GLY A 344 -13.33 11.75 7.01
CA GLY A 344 -13.62 12.33 5.71
C GLY A 344 -15.08 12.75 5.54
N LEU A 345 -16.01 11.92 6.01
CA LEU A 345 -17.44 12.25 6.04
C LEU A 345 -17.73 13.48 6.91
N ASN A 346 -17.10 13.57 8.10
CA ASN A 346 -17.25 14.71 8.99
C ASN A 346 -16.65 16.00 8.40
N ALA A 347 -15.49 15.90 7.77
CA ALA A 347 -14.76 17.03 7.23
C ALA A 347 -15.38 17.57 5.92
N SER A 348 -15.67 16.68 4.97
CA SER A 348 -16.20 17.07 3.66
C SER A 348 -17.70 17.32 3.66
N ARG A 349 -18.46 16.62 4.52
CA ARG A 349 -19.94 16.61 4.57
C ARG A 349 -20.57 16.22 3.21
N GLN A 350 -19.89 15.34 2.45
CA GLN A 350 -20.29 14.88 1.13
C GLN A 350 -20.58 13.36 1.14
N PRO A 351 -21.62 12.88 1.85
CA PRO A 351 -21.89 11.44 1.97
C PRO A 351 -22.24 10.79 0.62
N ASP A 352 -22.95 11.51 -0.27
CA ASP A 352 -23.29 11.01 -1.59
C ASP A 352 -22.07 10.95 -2.50
N GLY A 353 -21.22 11.99 -2.49
CA GLY A 353 -19.95 12.00 -3.21
C GLY A 353 -19.02 10.89 -2.72
N PHE A 354 -18.96 10.67 -1.40
CA PHE A 354 -18.16 9.58 -0.81
C PHE A 354 -18.68 8.19 -1.24
N ALA A 355 -20.02 7.99 -1.22
CA ALA A 355 -20.64 6.74 -1.67
C ALA A 355 -20.37 6.47 -3.16
N GLN A 356 -20.45 7.52 -4.01
CA GLN A 356 -20.16 7.41 -5.43
C GLN A 356 -18.67 7.13 -5.69
N ALA A 357 -17.77 7.77 -4.96
CA ALA A 357 -16.34 7.46 -5.01
C ALA A 357 -16.06 6.00 -4.64
N ALA A 358 -16.74 5.46 -3.62
CA ALA A 358 -16.63 4.06 -3.25
C ALA A 358 -17.06 3.10 -4.38
N ILE A 359 -18.08 3.48 -5.20
CA ILE A 359 -18.47 2.72 -6.40
C ILE A 359 -17.37 2.75 -7.46
N HIS A 360 -16.80 3.92 -7.75
CA HIS A 360 -15.72 4.03 -8.73
C HIS A 360 -14.44 3.28 -8.29
N LEU A 361 -14.10 3.33 -7.01
CA LEU A 361 -13.01 2.52 -6.44
C LEU A 361 -13.34 1.02 -6.44
N GLY A 362 -14.63 0.67 -6.46
CA GLY A 362 -15.12 -0.71 -6.57
C GLY A 362 -14.91 -1.36 -7.95
N GLU A 363 -14.46 -0.63 -8.97
CA GLU A 363 -14.18 -1.18 -10.31
C GLU A 363 -13.11 -2.28 -10.30
N TYR A 364 -12.29 -2.31 -9.26
CA TYR A 364 -11.21 -3.31 -9.05
C TYR A 364 -11.24 -3.92 -7.65
N ARG A 365 -12.38 -3.82 -6.94
CA ARG A 365 -12.58 -4.39 -5.59
C ARG A 365 -13.92 -5.11 -5.53
N LYS A 366 -13.98 -6.22 -4.79
CA LYS A 366 -15.24 -6.89 -4.49
C LYS A 366 -16.04 -6.04 -3.49
N MET A 367 -17.27 -5.69 -3.87
CA MET A 367 -18.09 -4.74 -3.10
C MET A 367 -18.70 -5.34 -1.83
N ASP A 368 -18.98 -6.63 -1.81
CA ASP A 368 -19.76 -7.30 -0.75
C ASP A 368 -19.16 -8.69 -0.43
N PRO A 369 -18.01 -8.73 0.26
CA PRO A 369 -17.36 -9.96 0.68
C PRO A 369 -18.04 -10.61 1.88
N GLY A 370 -17.79 -11.90 2.10
CA GLY A 370 -18.09 -12.54 3.37
C GLY A 370 -17.14 -12.08 4.50
N PRO A 371 -17.54 -12.23 5.79
CA PRO A 371 -16.74 -11.73 6.92
C PRO A 371 -15.32 -12.32 7.02
N ILE A 372 -15.17 -13.62 6.74
CA ILE A 372 -13.86 -14.30 6.75
C ILE A 372 -13.01 -13.82 5.57
N GLU A 373 -13.62 -13.64 4.41
CA GLU A 373 -12.99 -13.12 3.21
C GLU A 373 -12.46 -11.69 3.43
N GLU A 374 -13.29 -10.81 4.03
CA GLU A 374 -12.90 -9.45 4.38
C GLU A 374 -11.74 -9.45 5.38
N TRP A 375 -11.78 -10.31 6.39
CA TRP A 375 -10.70 -10.40 7.38
C TRP A 375 -9.37 -10.85 6.77
N LEU A 376 -9.39 -11.85 5.89
CA LEU A 376 -8.18 -12.42 5.30
C LEU A 376 -7.54 -11.49 4.24
N PHE A 377 -8.36 -10.92 3.34
CA PHE A 377 -7.86 -10.36 2.07
C PHE A 377 -8.06 -8.86 1.92
N PHE A 378 -8.87 -8.21 2.77
CA PHE A 378 -9.18 -6.80 2.61
C PHE A 378 -8.34 -5.91 3.52
N ASP A 379 -7.59 -5.03 2.92
CA ASP A 379 -6.85 -3.96 3.58
C ASP A 379 -7.69 -2.68 3.80
N HIS A 380 -8.87 -2.57 3.18
CA HIS A 380 -9.84 -1.50 3.34
C HIS A 380 -11.22 -2.08 3.65
N PRO A 381 -12.11 -1.32 4.30
CA PRO A 381 -13.51 -1.74 4.43
C PRO A 381 -14.13 -2.01 3.06
N SER A 382 -15.04 -2.99 2.99
CA SER A 382 -15.73 -3.33 1.75
C SER A 382 -16.51 -2.14 1.19
N GLY A 383 -16.73 -2.12 -0.12
CA GLY A 383 -17.48 -1.04 -0.77
C GLY A 383 -18.88 -0.89 -0.19
N ARG A 384 -19.58 -2.01 0.09
CA ARG A 384 -20.88 -2.00 0.79
C ARG A 384 -20.78 -1.28 2.14
N ARG A 385 -19.77 -1.60 2.94
CA ARG A 385 -19.60 -1.02 4.27
C ARG A 385 -19.33 0.49 4.18
N ARG A 386 -18.43 0.92 3.29
CA ARG A 386 -18.14 2.34 3.08
C ARG A 386 -19.37 3.14 2.66
N ILE A 387 -20.18 2.61 1.74
CA ILE A 387 -21.44 3.23 1.30
C ILE A 387 -22.44 3.26 2.46
N HIS A 388 -22.59 2.17 3.20
CA HIS A 388 -23.50 2.08 4.35
C HIS A 388 -23.13 3.11 5.43
N ASP A 389 -21.85 3.19 5.80
CA ASP A 389 -21.37 4.16 6.80
C ASP A 389 -21.65 5.61 6.35
N ALA A 390 -21.47 5.91 5.06
CA ALA A 390 -21.82 7.20 4.48
C ALA A 390 -23.34 7.49 4.57
N MET A 391 -24.19 6.50 4.31
CA MET A 391 -25.65 6.66 4.39
C MET A 391 -26.13 6.77 5.84
N VAL A 392 -25.55 6.03 6.79
CA VAL A 392 -25.80 6.21 8.23
C VAL A 392 -25.43 7.64 8.63
N TRP A 393 -24.24 8.09 8.27
CA TRP A 393 -23.79 9.46 8.54
C TRP A 393 -24.75 10.50 7.96
N LYS A 394 -25.24 10.30 6.72
CA LYS A 394 -26.20 11.16 6.03
C LYS A 394 -27.49 11.31 6.84
N GLY A 395 -28.08 10.19 7.27
CA GLY A 395 -29.32 10.19 8.07
C GLY A 395 -29.14 10.86 9.43
N GLU A 396 -27.97 10.68 10.06
CA GLU A 396 -27.67 11.23 11.39
C GLU A 396 -27.31 12.73 11.39
N ASN A 397 -26.83 13.28 10.27
CA ASN A 397 -26.24 14.62 10.24
C ASN A 397 -26.92 15.61 9.29
N LEU A 398 -27.72 15.14 8.34
CA LEU A 398 -28.40 16.00 7.37
C LEU A 398 -29.90 15.93 7.52
N LYS A 399 -30.58 17.08 7.44
CA LYS A 399 -32.03 17.16 7.36
C LYS A 399 -32.45 16.87 5.92
N LEU A 400 -33.10 15.74 5.71
CA LEU A 400 -33.54 15.28 4.38
C LEU A 400 -35.00 15.61 4.14
N ALA A 401 -35.39 15.79 2.88
CA ALA A 401 -36.81 16.06 2.53
C ALA A 401 -37.70 14.90 3.03
N GLY A 402 -38.83 15.26 3.66
CA GLY A 402 -39.74 14.26 4.29
C GLY A 402 -39.43 13.92 5.76
N SER A 403 -38.33 14.43 6.32
CA SER A 403 -38.10 14.33 7.76
C SER A 403 -39.06 15.24 8.53
N PRO A 404 -39.68 14.79 9.65
CA PRO A 404 -40.50 15.64 10.47
C PRO A 404 -39.69 16.82 10.99
N PRO A 405 -40.31 18.00 11.22
CA PRO A 405 -39.61 19.12 11.83
C PRO A 405 -39.04 18.67 13.17
N SER A 406 -37.75 18.96 13.41
CA SER A 406 -37.14 18.71 14.70
C SER A 406 -38.03 19.40 15.76
N SER A 407 -38.55 18.63 16.72
CA SER A 407 -39.23 19.20 17.88
C SER A 407 -38.19 20.06 18.59
N GLY A 408 -38.23 21.36 18.30
CA GLY A 408 -37.40 22.35 18.96
C GLY A 408 -37.77 22.35 20.43
N SER A 409 -36.87 21.94 21.28
CA SER A 409 -36.91 22.37 22.67
C SER A 409 -36.43 23.83 22.68
N GLU A 410 -37.39 24.75 22.42
CA GLU A 410 -37.31 26.04 23.05
C GLU A 410 -37.44 25.82 24.56
N LYS A 411 -36.29 25.93 25.24
CA LYS A 411 -36.21 26.44 26.60
C LYS A 411 -34.75 26.81 26.88
#